data_2222082bbf785de19e1616b1f9bbf42c
#
_entry.id   2222082bbf785de19e1616b1f9bbf42c
#
_cell.length_a   1.000
_cell.length_b   1.000
_cell.length_c   1.000
_cell.angle_alpha   90.00
_cell.angle_beta   90.00
_cell.angle_gamma   90.00
#
_symmetry.space_group_name_H-M   'P 1'
#
loop_
_entity.id
_entity.type
_entity.pdbx_description
1 polymer ?
#
loop_
_entity_poly.entity_id
_entity_poly.type
_entity_poly.pdbx_seq_one_letter_code
_entity_poly.pdbx_strand_id
1 'polypeptide(L)'
;AGIGALGGTLADQWKEFFYCESMPKEVLVTKGQKRISGRSSNTKGNDNIISNGSGIAVADGQCMIIVEQGKIVEVCAEPGEFTYDTSTEPSIFSGNLGESIKETFKTIGKRFTYGGDTGKDQRVYYFNTKELIDNKFGTPNPIPFRVVDSKIGLDVDVSVRCSGVYSYKIADPLLFYTNVCGNVEKEYTRDELDSQLKTEFVSALQPAFGRLSDLELRPNQIVTHNTDLENAMNTALSEKWGALRGLKVVSIALGSVTLPDEDAEMIKQAQRTAIMRDPTMAAATLVGAQADAMKTAAGNSAGAMTGFMGMGMAMNAGGGMNAQNLFAMGQQQQQAQQQAPATPAAPAADGWKCACGATVSGNFCPNCGGKKPQPQPAAGAWKCKCGAMATGKFCPECG
;
A
#
# COMPACT_ATOMS: atom_id res chain seq x y z
N ALA A 1 -18.59 12.35 -25.52
CA ALA A 1 -19.46 12.92 -26.57
C ALA A 1 -18.68 13.51 -27.76
N GLY A 2 -17.35 13.65 -27.69
CA GLY A 2 -16.56 14.30 -28.75
C GLY A 2 -16.04 13.37 -29.86
N ILE A 3 -15.82 12.10 -29.57
CA ILE A 3 -15.18 11.18 -30.53
C ILE A 3 -16.16 10.70 -31.62
N GLY A 4 -17.44 10.56 -31.31
CA GLY A 4 -18.44 10.21 -32.30
C GLY A 4 -18.65 11.25 -33.37
N ALA A 5 -18.46 12.53 -33.06
CA ALA A 5 -18.59 13.62 -34.05
C ALA A 5 -17.28 13.81 -34.87
N LEU A 6 -16.12 13.63 -34.26
CA LEU A 6 -14.84 13.69 -34.98
C LEU A 6 -14.64 12.45 -35.85
N GLY A 7 -15.02 11.26 -35.38
CA GLY A 7 -14.98 10.03 -36.15
C GLY A 7 -15.87 10.06 -37.43
N GLY A 8 -16.92 10.90 -37.46
CA GLY A 8 -17.78 11.04 -38.61
C GLY A 8 -17.14 11.81 -39.81
N THR A 9 -16.42 12.89 -39.51
CA THR A 9 -15.83 13.76 -40.52
C THR A 9 -14.46 13.27 -41.01
N LEU A 10 -13.68 12.64 -40.14
CA LEU A 10 -12.34 12.14 -40.48
C LEU A 10 -12.39 10.73 -41.07
N ALA A 11 -13.33 9.89 -40.64
CA ALA A 11 -13.52 8.54 -41.19
C ALA A 11 -13.86 8.54 -42.70
N ASP A 12 -14.39 9.64 -43.24
CA ASP A 12 -14.64 9.78 -44.69
C ASP A 12 -13.36 9.96 -45.52
N GLN A 13 -12.24 10.25 -44.88
CA GLN A 13 -10.92 10.36 -45.53
C GLN A 13 -10.21 9.01 -45.67
N TRP A 14 -10.58 8.02 -44.84
CA TRP A 14 -9.95 6.72 -44.79
C TRP A 14 -10.74 5.66 -45.59
N LYS A 15 -10.03 4.76 -46.23
CA LYS A 15 -10.66 3.61 -46.92
C LYS A 15 -11.33 2.66 -45.92
N GLU A 16 -10.70 2.48 -44.79
CA GLU A 16 -11.18 1.69 -43.65
C GLU A 16 -10.83 2.43 -42.35
N PHE A 17 -11.70 2.37 -41.39
CA PHE A 17 -11.52 3.02 -40.12
C PHE A 17 -11.93 2.09 -38.97
N PHE A 18 -11.03 1.87 -38.04
CA PHE A 18 -11.28 1.07 -36.83
C PHE A 18 -11.47 1.99 -35.63
N TYR A 19 -12.49 1.73 -34.86
CA TYR A 19 -12.81 2.50 -33.68
C TYR A 19 -13.54 1.64 -32.63
N CYS A 20 -13.59 2.13 -31.41
CA CYS A 20 -14.45 1.64 -30.37
C CYS A 20 -15.22 2.82 -29.80
N GLU A 21 -16.53 2.66 -29.69
CA GLU A 21 -17.35 3.62 -28.98
C GLU A 21 -17.00 3.61 -27.49
N SER A 22 -17.61 4.51 -26.71
CA SER A 22 -17.38 4.59 -25.29
C SER A 22 -17.70 3.23 -24.64
N MET A 23 -16.70 2.62 -24.01
CA MET A 23 -16.86 1.35 -23.31
C MET A 23 -17.61 1.58 -21.99
N PRO A 24 -18.75 0.90 -21.77
CA PRO A 24 -19.42 0.93 -20.48
C PRO A 24 -18.55 0.22 -19.41
N LYS A 25 -18.86 0.47 -18.16
CA LYS A 25 -18.10 -0.10 -17.01
C LYS A 25 -18.17 -1.63 -16.92
N GLU A 26 -19.12 -2.24 -17.57
CA GLU A 26 -19.34 -3.68 -17.61
C GLU A 26 -18.42 -4.38 -18.60
N VAL A 27 -17.88 -3.66 -19.59
CA VAL A 27 -17.05 -4.21 -20.65
C VAL A 27 -15.57 -3.95 -20.36
N LEU A 28 -14.78 -5.01 -20.35
CA LEU A 28 -13.33 -4.96 -20.15
C LEU A 28 -12.58 -4.92 -21.47
N VAL A 29 -13.01 -5.72 -22.44
CA VAL A 29 -12.38 -5.82 -23.75
C VAL A 29 -13.47 -5.91 -24.82
N THR A 30 -13.27 -5.22 -25.91
CA THR A 30 -14.15 -5.34 -27.08
C THR A 30 -13.34 -5.41 -28.37
N LYS A 31 -13.85 -6.12 -29.35
CA LYS A 31 -13.30 -6.13 -30.69
C LYS A 31 -13.59 -4.79 -31.36
N GLY A 32 -12.59 -4.21 -32.04
CA GLY A 32 -12.73 -2.96 -32.77
C GLY A 32 -13.78 -3.06 -33.88
N GLN A 33 -14.60 -2.02 -34.00
CA GLN A 33 -15.58 -1.91 -35.07
C GLN A 33 -14.89 -1.37 -36.34
N LYS A 34 -15.19 -1.99 -37.48
CA LYS A 34 -14.67 -1.59 -38.80
C LYS A 34 -15.74 -0.81 -39.53
N ARG A 35 -15.41 0.39 -39.93
CA ARG A 35 -16.21 1.20 -40.83
C ARG A 35 -15.53 1.27 -42.20
N ILE A 36 -16.24 0.90 -43.26
CA ILE A 36 -15.75 0.96 -44.62
C ILE A 36 -16.44 2.15 -45.32
N SER A 37 -15.65 3.07 -45.89
CA SER A 37 -16.23 4.17 -46.68
C SER A 37 -16.80 3.66 -48.02
N GLY A 38 -17.87 4.29 -48.49
CA GLY A 38 -18.51 3.94 -49.77
C GLY A 38 -17.60 4.09 -51.00
N ARG A 39 -16.39 4.60 -50.84
CA ARG A 39 -15.36 4.71 -51.89
C ARG A 39 -14.43 3.50 -51.96
N SER A 40 -14.54 2.57 -51.03
CA SER A 40 -13.75 1.34 -51.03
C SER A 40 -14.39 0.31 -51.95
N SER A 41 -13.64 -0.21 -52.88
CA SER A 41 -14.06 -1.34 -53.73
C SER A 41 -14.15 -2.66 -52.99
N ASN A 42 -13.69 -2.71 -51.71
CA ASN A 42 -13.67 -3.90 -50.90
C ASN A 42 -14.90 -4.02 -49.97
N THR A 43 -16.07 -4.15 -50.57
CA THR A 43 -17.36 -4.30 -49.87
C THR A 43 -17.57 -5.70 -49.24
N LYS A 44 -16.68 -6.66 -49.55
CA LYS A 44 -16.69 -8.05 -49.05
C LYS A 44 -15.47 -8.37 -48.18
N GLY A 45 -14.76 -7.36 -47.68
CA GLY A 45 -13.57 -7.55 -46.87
C GLY A 45 -13.87 -8.30 -45.57
N ASN A 46 -13.03 -9.29 -45.31
CA ASN A 46 -13.05 -9.98 -44.03
C ASN A 46 -12.74 -8.99 -42.89
N ASP A 47 -13.55 -8.97 -41.83
CA ASP A 47 -13.35 -8.10 -40.67
C ASP A 47 -12.02 -8.33 -39.94
N ASN A 48 -11.35 -9.42 -40.27
CA ASN A 48 -10.06 -9.82 -39.72
C ASN A 48 -8.87 -9.47 -40.64
N ILE A 49 -9.00 -8.46 -41.48
CA ILE A 49 -7.90 -7.92 -42.31
C ILE A 49 -7.87 -6.41 -42.18
N ILE A 50 -6.69 -5.87 -41.86
CA ILE A 50 -6.45 -4.42 -41.76
C ILE A 50 -5.67 -4.00 -43.00
N SER A 51 -6.27 -3.15 -43.83
CA SER A 51 -5.60 -2.64 -45.02
C SER A 51 -4.53 -1.61 -44.62
N ASN A 52 -3.43 -1.59 -45.40
CA ASN A 52 -2.43 -0.53 -45.25
C ASN A 52 -3.06 0.85 -45.51
N GLY A 53 -2.79 1.80 -44.63
CA GLY A 53 -3.39 3.14 -44.68
C GLY A 53 -4.76 3.23 -44.00
N SER A 54 -5.22 2.17 -43.28
CA SER A 54 -6.42 2.25 -42.45
C SER A 54 -6.23 3.22 -41.28
N GLY A 55 -7.29 3.97 -40.94
CA GLY A 55 -7.33 4.80 -39.75
C GLY A 55 -7.71 3.99 -38.52
N ILE A 56 -7.08 4.28 -37.37
CA ILE A 56 -7.39 3.67 -36.11
C ILE A 56 -7.55 4.78 -35.07
N ALA A 57 -8.71 4.83 -34.42
CA ALA A 57 -8.99 5.78 -33.35
C ALA A 57 -8.86 5.10 -31.98
N VAL A 58 -8.23 5.79 -31.04
CA VAL A 58 -8.12 5.40 -29.64
C VAL A 58 -8.68 6.52 -28.77
N ALA A 59 -9.61 6.19 -27.90
CA ALA A 59 -10.21 7.15 -26.99
C ALA A 59 -9.47 7.18 -25.64
N ASP A 60 -9.69 8.25 -24.88
CA ASP A 60 -9.25 8.32 -23.49
C ASP A 60 -9.80 7.13 -22.67
N GLY A 61 -8.95 6.54 -21.85
CA GLY A 61 -9.29 5.39 -21.02
C GLY A 61 -9.43 4.09 -21.80
N GLN A 62 -8.87 4.02 -23.00
CA GLN A 62 -8.76 2.83 -23.83
C GLN A 62 -7.30 2.53 -24.16
N CYS A 63 -6.99 1.25 -24.30
CA CYS A 63 -5.76 0.79 -24.94
C CYS A 63 -6.14 -0.10 -26.11
N MET A 64 -5.61 0.19 -27.28
CA MET A 64 -5.79 -0.59 -28.48
C MET A 64 -4.60 -1.53 -28.68
N ILE A 65 -4.88 -2.76 -29.07
CA ILE A 65 -3.86 -3.70 -29.56
C ILE A 65 -4.27 -4.24 -30.93
N ILE A 66 -3.27 -4.49 -31.77
CA ILE A 66 -3.44 -5.25 -33.01
C ILE A 66 -2.79 -6.61 -32.83
N VAL A 67 -3.56 -7.64 -33.12
CA VAL A 67 -3.12 -9.03 -33.08
C VAL A 67 -3.09 -9.59 -34.49
N GLU A 68 -1.92 -10.05 -34.93
CA GLU A 68 -1.71 -10.71 -36.21
C GLU A 68 -1.32 -12.16 -35.99
N GLN A 69 -2.14 -13.07 -36.47
CA GLN A 69 -1.93 -14.53 -36.31
C GLN A 69 -1.64 -14.94 -34.85
N GLY A 70 -2.40 -14.39 -33.91
CA GLY A 70 -2.21 -14.64 -32.49
C GLY A 70 -1.06 -13.90 -31.82
N LYS A 71 -0.30 -13.07 -32.57
CA LYS A 71 0.81 -12.27 -32.04
C LYS A 71 0.41 -10.80 -31.95
N ILE A 72 0.69 -10.17 -30.82
CA ILE A 72 0.51 -8.73 -30.65
C ILE A 72 1.60 -8.00 -31.45
N VAL A 73 1.19 -7.19 -32.42
CA VAL A 73 2.10 -6.45 -33.32
C VAL A 73 2.08 -4.95 -33.07
N GLU A 74 0.97 -4.40 -32.56
CA GLU A 74 0.84 -2.98 -32.24
C GLU A 74 0.16 -2.80 -30.89
N VAL A 75 0.57 -1.76 -30.16
CA VAL A 75 -0.05 -1.33 -28.90
C VAL A 75 -0.14 0.19 -28.90
N CYS A 76 -1.32 0.74 -28.62
CA CYS A 76 -1.53 2.17 -28.48
C CYS A 76 -2.47 2.47 -27.31
N ALA A 77 -1.97 3.23 -26.35
CA ALA A 77 -2.75 3.74 -25.21
C ALA A 77 -2.84 5.28 -25.23
N GLU A 78 -2.30 5.92 -26.25
CA GLU A 78 -2.43 7.36 -26.45
C GLU A 78 -3.74 7.67 -27.18
N PRO A 79 -4.57 8.59 -26.64
CA PRO A 79 -5.75 9.04 -27.35
C PRO A 79 -5.39 9.74 -28.66
N GLY A 80 -6.11 9.43 -29.72
CA GLY A 80 -5.90 10.05 -31.00
C GLY A 80 -6.31 9.17 -32.17
N GLU A 81 -5.93 9.61 -33.37
CA GLU A 81 -6.14 8.91 -34.62
C GLU A 81 -4.80 8.57 -35.24
N PHE A 82 -4.63 7.32 -35.61
CA PHE A 82 -3.38 6.77 -36.12
C PHE A 82 -3.62 6.10 -37.46
N THR A 83 -2.63 6.16 -38.36
CA THR A 83 -2.65 5.44 -39.62
C THR A 83 -1.86 4.15 -39.47
N TYR A 84 -2.50 3.04 -39.83
CA TYR A 84 -1.84 1.74 -39.87
C TYR A 84 -0.93 1.64 -41.08
N ASP A 85 0.37 1.42 -40.86
CA ASP A 85 1.38 1.27 -41.88
C ASP A 85 2.11 -0.07 -41.75
N THR A 86 1.90 -0.96 -42.68
CA THR A 86 2.52 -2.30 -42.69
C THR A 86 4.00 -2.28 -43.04
N SER A 87 4.55 -1.14 -43.50
CA SER A 87 5.98 -1.00 -43.82
C SER A 87 6.85 -0.64 -42.60
N THR A 88 6.24 -0.25 -41.48
CA THR A 88 6.94 0.11 -40.27
C THR A 88 7.10 -1.09 -39.32
N GLU A 89 8.14 -1.05 -38.49
CA GLU A 89 8.30 -2.05 -37.42
C GLU A 89 7.18 -1.89 -36.39
N PRO A 90 6.84 -2.99 -35.65
CA PRO A 90 5.86 -2.94 -34.59
C PRO A 90 6.13 -1.79 -33.61
N SER A 91 5.12 -1.00 -33.33
CA SER A 91 5.26 0.21 -32.51
C SER A 91 4.47 0.12 -31.21
N ILE A 92 4.97 0.82 -30.20
CA ILE A 92 4.36 0.92 -28.89
C ILE A 92 4.14 2.37 -28.54
N PHE A 93 2.88 2.78 -28.52
CA PHE A 93 2.46 4.07 -27.99
C PHE A 93 1.85 3.86 -26.60
N SER A 94 2.70 3.85 -25.58
CA SER A 94 2.28 3.43 -24.23
C SER A 94 1.45 4.48 -23.48
N GLY A 95 1.50 5.75 -23.87
CA GLY A 95 0.73 6.79 -23.19
C GLY A 95 0.92 6.76 -21.66
N ASN A 96 -0.18 6.74 -20.93
CA ASN A 96 -0.19 6.71 -19.47
C ASN A 96 0.06 5.32 -18.84
N LEU A 97 0.27 4.27 -19.64
CA LEU A 97 0.45 2.89 -19.16
C LEU A 97 1.92 2.50 -18.89
N GLY A 98 2.86 3.36 -19.25
CA GLY A 98 4.23 3.34 -18.74
C GLY A 98 5.15 2.23 -19.24
N GLU A 99 6.26 2.08 -18.54
CA GLU A 99 7.37 1.20 -18.91
C GLU A 99 7.01 -0.30 -18.84
N SER A 100 6.08 -0.71 -17.97
CA SER A 100 5.69 -2.11 -17.81
C SER A 100 5.14 -2.73 -19.09
N ILE A 101 4.36 -1.96 -19.86
CA ILE A 101 3.85 -2.42 -21.16
C ILE A 101 4.97 -2.59 -22.18
N LYS A 102 5.95 -1.68 -22.19
CA LYS A 102 7.11 -1.80 -23.08
C LYS A 102 7.90 -3.07 -22.80
N GLU A 103 8.11 -3.39 -21.53
CA GLU A 103 8.80 -4.62 -21.13
C GLU A 103 8.00 -5.87 -21.48
N THR A 104 6.70 -5.86 -21.21
CA THR A 104 5.79 -6.97 -21.57
C THR A 104 5.78 -7.19 -23.07
N PHE A 105 5.69 -6.13 -23.87
CA PHE A 105 5.72 -6.22 -25.33
C PHE A 105 7.04 -6.81 -25.83
N LYS A 106 8.16 -6.36 -25.33
CA LYS A 106 9.49 -6.91 -25.69
C LYS A 106 9.58 -8.40 -25.35
N THR A 107 9.01 -8.80 -24.20
CA THR A 107 9.03 -10.19 -23.75
C THR A 107 8.12 -11.08 -24.60
N ILE A 108 6.92 -10.63 -24.90
CA ILE A 108 5.95 -11.35 -25.74
C ILE A 108 6.47 -11.41 -27.19
N GLY A 109 6.98 -10.31 -27.71
CA GLY A 109 7.52 -10.24 -29.08
C GLY A 109 8.67 -11.20 -29.35
N LYS A 110 9.49 -11.50 -28.36
CA LYS A 110 10.60 -12.45 -28.50
C LYS A 110 10.17 -13.92 -28.56
N ARG A 111 8.96 -14.26 -28.08
CA ARG A 111 8.50 -15.66 -28.01
C ARG A 111 7.97 -16.22 -29.30
N PHE A 112 7.70 -15.39 -30.34
CA PHE A 112 7.00 -15.81 -31.53
C PHE A 112 7.70 -15.39 -32.82
N THR A 113 8.89 -15.91 -33.07
CA THR A 113 9.57 -15.80 -34.36
C THR A 113 9.42 -17.12 -35.14
N TYR A 114 8.28 -17.33 -35.77
CA TYR A 114 8.15 -18.36 -36.81
C TYR A 114 7.37 -17.81 -38.00
N GLY A 115 8.02 -17.89 -39.18
CA GLY A 115 7.46 -17.41 -40.41
C GLY A 115 6.44 -18.36 -41.03
N GLY A 116 5.50 -17.81 -41.74
CA GLY A 116 4.54 -18.48 -42.59
C GLY A 116 3.63 -17.44 -43.22
N ASP A 117 3.83 -17.21 -44.48
CA ASP A 117 3.04 -16.28 -45.29
C ASP A 117 1.74 -16.97 -45.73
N THR A 118 0.76 -17.04 -44.83
CA THR A 118 -0.60 -17.49 -45.13
C THR A 118 -1.55 -16.43 -44.62
N GLY A 119 -2.53 -16.03 -45.42
CA GLY A 119 -3.54 -14.98 -45.25
C GLY A 119 -3.62 -14.44 -43.83
N LYS A 120 -3.14 -13.22 -43.64
CA LYS A 120 -2.97 -12.58 -42.33
C LYS A 120 -4.30 -12.40 -41.64
N ASP A 121 -4.54 -13.12 -40.52
CA ASP A 121 -5.64 -12.85 -39.63
C ASP A 121 -5.21 -11.72 -38.66
N GLN A 122 -5.75 -10.52 -38.85
CA GLN A 122 -5.46 -9.32 -38.09
C GLN A 122 -6.70 -8.86 -37.36
N ARG A 123 -6.58 -8.67 -36.05
CA ARG A 123 -7.70 -8.26 -35.21
C ARG A 123 -7.31 -7.07 -34.36
N VAL A 124 -8.25 -6.15 -34.19
CA VAL A 124 -8.12 -4.97 -33.33
C VAL A 124 -8.95 -5.18 -32.08
N TYR A 125 -8.33 -5.04 -30.92
CA TYR A 125 -9.00 -5.10 -29.63
C TYR A 125 -8.78 -3.82 -28.85
N TYR A 126 -9.83 -3.41 -28.12
CA TYR A 126 -9.81 -2.25 -27.24
C TYR A 126 -10.03 -2.72 -25.80
N PHE A 127 -9.14 -2.29 -24.91
CA PHE A 127 -9.18 -2.59 -23.47
C PHE A 127 -9.65 -1.37 -22.70
N ASN A 128 -10.54 -1.59 -21.76
CA ASN A 128 -10.94 -0.55 -20.81
C ASN A 128 -9.86 -0.37 -19.75
N THR A 129 -9.16 0.76 -19.79
CA THR A 129 -8.09 1.09 -18.84
C THR A 129 -8.54 2.03 -17.74
N LYS A 130 -9.84 2.34 -17.70
CA LYS A 130 -10.44 3.15 -16.64
C LYS A 130 -10.50 2.39 -15.32
N GLU A 131 -10.71 3.12 -14.26
CA GLU A 131 -11.00 2.54 -12.96
C GLU A 131 -12.38 1.85 -12.96
N LEU A 132 -12.40 0.59 -12.57
CA LEU A 132 -13.58 -0.25 -12.52
C LEU A 132 -14.09 -0.29 -11.07
N ILE A 133 -15.08 0.51 -10.79
CA ILE A 133 -15.64 0.76 -9.46
C ILE A 133 -16.77 -0.21 -9.10
N ASP A 134 -17.32 -0.06 -7.88
CA ASP A 134 -18.50 -0.78 -7.37
C ASP A 134 -18.30 -2.30 -7.15
N ASN A 135 -17.07 -2.75 -6.89
CA ASN A 135 -16.84 -4.14 -6.52
C ASN A 135 -17.03 -4.33 -5.03
N LYS A 136 -18.20 -4.84 -4.65
CA LYS A 136 -18.56 -5.10 -3.25
C LYS A 136 -17.93 -6.39 -2.76
N PHE A 137 -17.37 -6.37 -1.56
CA PHE A 137 -16.84 -7.53 -0.89
C PHE A 137 -17.26 -7.58 0.58
N GLY A 138 -17.18 -8.77 1.14
CA GLY A 138 -17.37 -9.03 2.56
C GLY A 138 -16.68 -10.33 2.91
N THR A 139 -16.27 -10.45 4.15
CA THR A 139 -15.63 -11.67 4.66
C THR A 139 -16.69 -12.57 5.30
N PRO A 140 -17.06 -13.70 4.65
CA PRO A 140 -18.03 -14.64 5.23
C PRO A 140 -17.48 -15.28 6.51
N ASN A 141 -16.18 -15.56 6.52
CA ASN A 141 -15.47 -16.07 7.69
C ASN A 141 -14.60 -14.98 8.29
N PRO A 142 -14.43 -14.93 9.61
CA PRO A 142 -13.50 -14.02 10.25
C PRO A 142 -12.07 -14.25 9.77
N ILE A 143 -11.31 -13.17 9.62
CA ILE A 143 -9.90 -13.20 9.24
C ILE A 143 -9.06 -12.99 10.50
N PRO A 144 -8.04 -13.82 10.77
CA PRO A 144 -7.11 -13.59 11.85
C PRO A 144 -6.37 -12.26 11.68
N PHE A 145 -6.32 -11.46 12.73
CA PHE A 145 -5.60 -10.22 12.80
C PHE A 145 -4.83 -10.10 14.10
N ARG A 146 -3.52 -9.94 14.02
CA ARG A 146 -2.67 -9.76 15.18
C ARG A 146 -2.64 -8.29 15.57
N VAL A 147 -3.12 -7.98 16.76
CA VAL A 147 -3.07 -6.64 17.35
C VAL A 147 -1.82 -6.51 18.19
N VAL A 148 -0.93 -5.63 17.78
CA VAL A 148 0.32 -5.34 18.48
C VAL A 148 0.31 -3.88 18.91
N ASP A 149 0.69 -3.64 20.16
CA ASP A 149 0.96 -2.30 20.69
C ASP A 149 2.16 -2.42 21.63
N SER A 150 3.35 -2.11 21.12
CA SER A 150 4.61 -2.25 21.83
C SER A 150 4.70 -1.35 23.08
N LYS A 151 3.98 -0.22 23.09
CA LYS A 151 3.99 0.74 24.20
C LYS A 151 3.36 0.17 25.47
N ILE A 152 2.35 -0.67 25.30
CA ILE A 152 1.63 -1.30 26.42
C ILE A 152 1.92 -2.80 26.53
N GLY A 153 2.77 -3.34 25.67
CA GLY A 153 3.10 -4.76 25.63
C GLY A 153 1.90 -5.64 25.26
N LEU A 154 1.01 -5.11 24.41
CA LEU A 154 -0.14 -5.85 23.89
C LEU A 154 0.30 -6.64 22.65
N ASP A 155 0.01 -7.93 22.65
CA ASP A 155 0.22 -8.82 21.51
C ASP A 155 -0.83 -9.93 21.59
N VAL A 156 -1.91 -9.77 20.83
CA VAL A 156 -3.05 -10.69 20.84
C VAL A 156 -3.57 -10.92 19.43
N ASP A 157 -4.01 -12.14 19.16
CA ASP A 157 -4.69 -12.49 17.93
C ASP A 157 -6.19 -12.33 18.10
N VAL A 158 -6.83 -11.65 17.16
CA VAL A 158 -8.27 -11.45 17.13
C VAL A 158 -8.83 -11.87 15.78
N SER A 159 -10.13 -12.07 15.72
CA SER A 159 -10.83 -12.39 14.49
C SER A 159 -11.59 -11.16 13.97
N VAL A 160 -11.34 -10.78 12.72
CA VAL A 160 -11.91 -9.58 12.13
C VAL A 160 -12.84 -9.93 10.98
N ARG A 161 -14.02 -9.34 10.96
CA ARG A 161 -14.90 -9.32 9.80
C ARG A 161 -14.91 -7.92 9.21
N CYS A 162 -14.81 -7.85 7.90
CA CYS A 162 -14.90 -6.57 7.21
C CYS A 162 -15.76 -6.67 5.94
N SER A 163 -16.29 -5.54 5.55
CA SER A 163 -16.99 -5.36 4.29
C SER A 163 -16.67 -3.99 3.71
N GLY A 164 -16.81 -3.86 2.40
CA GLY A 164 -16.54 -2.63 1.72
C GLY A 164 -16.66 -2.76 0.21
N VAL A 165 -16.04 -1.81 -0.45
CA VAL A 165 -15.94 -1.78 -1.91
C VAL A 165 -14.49 -1.58 -2.32
N TYR A 166 -14.13 -2.15 -3.45
CA TYR A 166 -12.82 -1.91 -4.06
C TYR A 166 -12.97 -1.55 -5.52
N SER A 167 -11.96 -0.93 -6.05
CA SER A 167 -11.82 -0.69 -7.47
C SER A 167 -10.51 -1.26 -7.99
N TYR A 168 -10.53 -1.65 -9.24
CA TYR A 168 -9.35 -2.14 -9.94
C TYR A 168 -9.28 -1.58 -11.35
N LYS A 169 -8.16 -1.74 -12.01
CA LYS A 169 -7.99 -1.41 -13.41
C LYS A 169 -7.11 -2.42 -14.12
N ILE A 170 -7.27 -2.48 -15.44
CA ILE A 170 -6.31 -3.17 -16.31
C ILE A 170 -5.09 -2.25 -16.45
N ALA A 171 -4.01 -2.58 -15.77
CA ALA A 171 -2.76 -1.84 -15.81
C ALA A 171 -1.84 -2.30 -16.95
N ASP A 172 -1.91 -3.57 -17.32
CA ASP A 172 -1.18 -4.14 -18.46
C ASP A 172 -2.13 -4.94 -19.36
N PRO A 173 -2.69 -4.32 -20.41
CA PRO A 173 -3.58 -4.97 -21.35
C PRO A 173 -2.98 -6.15 -22.09
N LEU A 174 -1.66 -6.19 -22.26
CA LEU A 174 -0.98 -7.28 -22.98
C LEU A 174 -1.00 -8.57 -22.17
N LEU A 175 -0.74 -8.48 -20.87
CA LEU A 175 -0.86 -9.60 -19.95
C LEU A 175 -2.31 -10.06 -19.85
N PHE A 176 -3.25 -9.13 -19.80
CA PHE A 176 -4.67 -9.44 -19.77
C PHE A 176 -5.12 -10.19 -21.02
N TYR A 177 -4.70 -9.72 -22.20
CA TYR A 177 -4.97 -10.43 -23.46
C TYR A 177 -4.36 -11.83 -23.44
N THR A 178 -3.09 -11.93 -23.11
CA THR A 178 -2.34 -13.19 -23.23
C THR A 178 -2.84 -14.26 -22.26
N ASN A 179 -3.20 -13.86 -21.03
CA ASN A 179 -3.46 -14.80 -19.94
C ASN A 179 -4.95 -14.89 -19.53
N VAL A 180 -5.79 -13.96 -19.94
CA VAL A 180 -7.19 -13.91 -19.49
C VAL A 180 -8.17 -14.04 -20.64
N CYS A 181 -8.27 -13.04 -21.52
CA CYS A 181 -9.34 -13.00 -22.51
C CYS A 181 -8.98 -13.68 -23.84
N GLY A 182 -7.73 -13.65 -24.26
CA GLY A 182 -7.35 -14.10 -25.61
C GLY A 182 -8.16 -13.42 -26.69
N ASN A 183 -8.47 -14.14 -27.77
CA ASN A 183 -9.32 -13.65 -28.82
C ASN A 183 -10.78 -13.58 -28.38
N VAL A 184 -11.37 -12.39 -28.48
CA VAL A 184 -12.76 -12.10 -28.12
C VAL A 184 -13.58 -11.94 -29.40
N GLU A 185 -14.76 -12.56 -29.48
CA GLU A 185 -15.61 -12.42 -30.68
C GLU A 185 -16.30 -11.06 -30.74
N LYS A 186 -16.83 -10.60 -29.62
CA LYS A 186 -17.46 -9.29 -29.47
C LYS A 186 -16.90 -8.55 -28.28
N GLU A 187 -17.21 -9.01 -27.08
CA GLU A 187 -16.91 -8.36 -25.81
C GLU A 187 -16.48 -9.40 -24.77
N TYR A 188 -15.61 -8.98 -23.86
CA TYR A 188 -15.30 -9.67 -22.62
C TYR A 188 -15.77 -8.82 -21.47
N THR A 189 -16.71 -9.32 -20.68
CA THR A 189 -17.37 -8.56 -19.62
C THR A 189 -16.82 -8.87 -18.24
N ARG A 190 -17.07 -7.97 -17.29
CA ARG A 190 -16.68 -8.13 -15.89
C ARG A 190 -17.28 -9.40 -15.26
N ASP A 191 -18.50 -9.77 -15.63
CA ASP A 191 -19.21 -10.94 -15.09
C ASP A 191 -18.42 -12.23 -15.26
N GLU A 192 -17.59 -12.32 -16.30
CA GLU A 192 -16.75 -13.50 -16.55
C GLU A 192 -15.59 -13.64 -15.54
N LEU A 193 -15.21 -12.54 -14.89
CA LEU A 193 -14.02 -12.46 -14.05
C LEU A 193 -14.30 -12.04 -12.59
N ASP A 194 -15.31 -11.23 -12.34
CA ASP A 194 -15.55 -10.60 -11.04
C ASP A 194 -15.70 -11.59 -9.88
N SER A 195 -16.31 -12.74 -10.10
CA SER A 195 -16.43 -13.77 -9.06
C SER A 195 -15.07 -14.30 -8.61
N GLN A 196 -14.19 -14.58 -9.57
CA GLN A 196 -12.81 -15.03 -9.30
C GLN A 196 -12.01 -13.94 -8.60
N LEU A 197 -12.10 -12.70 -9.09
CA LEU A 197 -11.39 -11.56 -8.50
C LEU A 197 -11.84 -11.29 -7.06
N LYS A 198 -13.14 -11.36 -6.80
CA LYS A 198 -13.70 -11.20 -5.46
C LYS A 198 -13.16 -12.25 -4.49
N THR A 199 -13.13 -13.50 -4.90
CA THR A 199 -12.60 -14.61 -4.07
C THR A 199 -11.12 -14.41 -3.77
N GLU A 200 -10.33 -14.04 -4.76
CA GLU A 200 -8.90 -13.79 -4.59
C GLU A 200 -8.63 -12.53 -3.76
N PHE A 201 -9.45 -11.49 -3.94
CA PHE A 201 -9.37 -10.28 -3.14
C PHE A 201 -9.61 -10.56 -1.65
N VAL A 202 -10.68 -11.29 -1.33
CA VAL A 202 -10.98 -11.69 0.06
C VAL A 202 -9.86 -12.55 0.65
N SER A 203 -9.31 -13.49 -0.13
CA SER A 203 -8.18 -14.32 0.31
C SER A 203 -6.90 -13.52 0.56
N ALA A 204 -6.68 -12.45 -0.19
CA ALA A 204 -5.52 -11.58 -0.04
C ALA A 204 -5.62 -10.63 1.17
N LEU A 205 -6.81 -10.46 1.75
CA LEU A 205 -6.97 -9.63 2.95
C LEU A 205 -6.16 -10.16 4.14
N GLN A 206 -6.04 -11.47 4.29
CA GLN A 206 -5.29 -12.06 5.41
C GLN A 206 -3.81 -11.65 5.39
N PRO A 207 -3.03 -11.88 4.31
CA PRO A 207 -1.65 -11.42 4.26
C PRO A 207 -1.53 -9.90 4.27
N ALA A 208 -2.50 -9.16 3.71
CA ALA A 208 -2.52 -7.71 3.77
C ALA A 208 -2.70 -7.21 5.21
N PHE A 209 -3.60 -7.80 5.97
CA PHE A 209 -3.78 -7.46 7.39
C PHE A 209 -2.55 -7.81 8.23
N GLY A 210 -1.83 -8.89 7.90
CA GLY A 210 -0.55 -9.19 8.52
C GLY A 210 0.46 -8.04 8.39
N ARG A 211 0.54 -7.42 7.21
CA ARG A 211 1.40 -6.24 6.99
C ARG A 211 0.93 -5.01 7.75
N LEU A 212 -0.40 -4.80 7.87
CA LEU A 212 -0.95 -3.70 8.68
C LEU A 212 -0.71 -3.92 10.17
N SER A 213 -0.70 -5.17 10.62
CA SER A 213 -0.32 -5.54 11.99
C SER A 213 1.12 -5.11 12.32
N ASP A 214 2.04 -5.23 11.38
CA ASP A 214 3.43 -4.77 11.55
C ASP A 214 3.54 -3.25 11.74
N LEU A 215 2.53 -2.49 11.32
CA LEU A 215 2.42 -1.04 11.56
C LEU A 215 1.78 -0.69 12.90
N GLU A 216 1.52 -1.69 13.76
CA GLU A 216 0.84 -1.55 15.04
C GLU A 216 -0.55 -0.89 14.96
N LEU A 217 -1.26 -1.08 13.85
CA LEU A 217 -2.61 -0.57 13.67
C LEU A 217 -3.63 -1.46 14.36
N ARG A 218 -4.57 -0.82 15.03
CA ARG A 218 -5.72 -1.50 15.62
C ARG A 218 -6.83 -1.69 14.56
N PRO A 219 -7.72 -2.69 14.72
CA PRO A 219 -8.78 -2.96 13.72
C PRO A 219 -9.63 -1.74 13.38
N ASN A 220 -9.96 -0.89 14.35
CA ASN A 220 -10.73 0.34 14.13
C ASN A 220 -9.96 1.43 13.36
N GLN A 221 -8.64 1.38 13.36
CA GLN A 221 -7.78 2.33 12.64
C GLN A 221 -7.59 1.95 11.17
N ILE A 222 -7.78 0.68 10.81
CA ILE A 222 -7.62 0.21 9.43
C ILE A 222 -8.52 0.97 8.47
N VAL A 223 -9.74 1.34 8.90
CA VAL A 223 -10.70 2.11 8.10
C VAL A 223 -10.15 3.48 7.66
N THR A 224 -9.23 4.06 8.40
CA THR A 224 -8.60 5.36 8.09
C THR A 224 -7.26 5.24 7.36
N HIS A 225 -6.73 4.00 7.21
CA HIS A 225 -5.44 3.72 6.56
C HIS A 225 -5.62 3.02 5.21
N ASN A 226 -6.51 3.56 4.38
CA ASN A 226 -6.84 2.96 3.08
C ASN A 226 -5.62 2.80 2.17
N THR A 227 -4.73 3.78 2.12
CA THR A 227 -3.52 3.73 1.28
C THR A 227 -2.59 2.60 1.69
N ASP A 228 -2.41 2.37 3.00
CA ASP A 228 -1.58 1.27 3.50
C ASP A 228 -2.21 -0.08 3.15
N LEU A 229 -3.53 -0.19 3.25
CA LEU A 229 -4.27 -1.37 2.85
C LEU A 229 -4.17 -1.62 1.34
N GLU A 230 -4.32 -0.60 0.52
CA GLU A 230 -4.18 -0.66 -0.94
C GLU A 230 -2.80 -1.17 -1.36
N ASN A 231 -1.74 -0.63 -0.74
CA ASN A 231 -0.36 -1.07 -0.97
C ASN A 231 -0.15 -2.52 -0.53
N ALA A 232 -0.65 -2.89 0.63
CA ALA A 232 -0.57 -4.25 1.15
C ALA A 232 -1.31 -5.24 0.25
N MET A 233 -2.50 -4.88 -0.25
CA MET A 233 -3.29 -5.69 -1.17
C MET A 233 -2.61 -5.84 -2.53
N ASN A 234 -2.09 -4.77 -3.11
CA ASN A 234 -1.34 -4.85 -4.37
C ASN A 234 -0.09 -5.72 -4.24
N THR A 235 0.54 -5.73 -3.08
CA THR A 235 1.67 -6.64 -2.83
C THR A 235 1.20 -8.09 -2.69
N ALA A 236 0.12 -8.34 -1.95
CA ALA A 236 -0.43 -9.68 -1.77
C ALA A 236 -0.96 -10.28 -3.09
N LEU A 237 -1.48 -9.44 -3.99
CA LEU A 237 -2.03 -9.82 -5.29
C LEU A 237 -1.04 -9.67 -6.45
N SER A 238 0.22 -9.32 -6.18
CA SER A 238 1.21 -8.96 -7.20
C SER A 238 1.45 -10.07 -8.23
N GLU A 239 1.44 -11.33 -7.82
CA GLU A 239 1.67 -12.47 -8.72
C GLU A 239 0.43 -12.78 -9.57
N LYS A 240 -0.74 -12.94 -8.92
CA LYS A 240 -1.96 -13.36 -9.60
C LYS A 240 -2.61 -12.25 -10.40
N TRP A 241 -2.65 -11.05 -9.85
CA TRP A 241 -3.26 -9.90 -10.51
C TRP A 241 -2.25 -9.11 -11.34
N GLY A 242 -1.13 -8.74 -10.76
CA GLY A 242 -0.12 -7.94 -11.42
C GLY A 242 0.62 -8.69 -12.53
N ALA A 243 1.38 -9.70 -12.17
CA ALA A 243 2.26 -10.41 -13.10
C ALA A 243 1.51 -11.33 -14.06
N LEU A 244 0.43 -11.98 -13.61
CA LEU A 244 -0.33 -12.91 -14.45
C LEU A 244 -1.37 -12.20 -15.31
N ARG A 245 -2.22 -11.34 -14.73
CA ARG A 245 -3.38 -10.75 -15.43
C ARG A 245 -3.22 -9.29 -15.80
N GLY A 246 -2.18 -8.63 -15.35
CA GLY A 246 -2.00 -7.19 -15.58
C GLY A 246 -3.02 -6.30 -14.88
N LEU A 247 -3.55 -6.74 -13.74
CA LEU A 247 -4.54 -6.02 -12.94
C LEU A 247 -3.89 -5.34 -11.73
N LYS A 248 -4.48 -4.23 -11.31
CA LYS A 248 -4.04 -3.48 -10.13
C LYS A 248 -5.25 -2.97 -9.35
N VAL A 249 -5.19 -3.12 -8.03
CA VAL A 249 -6.13 -2.43 -7.12
C VAL A 249 -5.84 -0.94 -7.13
N VAL A 250 -6.86 -0.12 -7.32
CA VAL A 250 -6.75 1.34 -7.36
C VAL A 250 -7.15 1.95 -6.04
N SER A 251 -8.32 1.58 -5.52
CA SER A 251 -8.81 2.07 -4.24
C SER A 251 -9.57 1.01 -3.45
N ILE A 252 -9.58 1.16 -2.14
CA ILE A 252 -10.33 0.32 -1.22
C ILE A 252 -11.03 1.24 -0.23
N ALA A 253 -12.34 1.07 -0.08
CA ALA A 253 -13.13 1.73 0.94
C ALA A 253 -13.75 0.68 1.86
N LEU A 254 -13.23 0.58 3.08
CA LEU A 254 -13.82 -0.26 4.11
C LEU A 254 -15.05 0.42 4.69
N GLY A 255 -16.19 -0.24 4.61
CA GLY A 255 -17.44 0.24 5.21
C GLY A 255 -17.51 -0.09 6.69
N SER A 256 -17.07 -1.28 7.08
CA SER A 256 -17.07 -1.71 8.47
C SER A 256 -15.94 -2.71 8.74
N VAL A 257 -15.40 -2.61 9.94
CA VAL A 257 -14.50 -3.61 10.53
C VAL A 257 -15.06 -3.97 11.89
N THR A 258 -15.45 -5.23 12.08
CA THR A 258 -16.08 -5.70 13.30
C THR A 258 -15.29 -6.84 13.91
N LEU A 259 -15.28 -6.86 15.26
CA LEU A 259 -14.71 -7.91 16.06
C LEU A 259 -15.82 -8.65 16.80
N PRO A 260 -15.69 -9.95 17.06
CA PRO A 260 -16.50 -10.62 18.06
C PRO A 260 -16.42 -9.92 19.42
N ASP A 261 -17.51 -9.93 20.18
CA ASP A 261 -17.56 -9.26 21.48
C ASP A 261 -16.47 -9.79 22.43
N GLU A 262 -16.17 -11.07 22.37
CA GLU A 262 -15.12 -11.72 23.17
C GLU A 262 -13.73 -11.13 22.86
N ASP A 263 -13.40 -10.96 21.60
CA ASP A 263 -12.12 -10.38 21.16
C ASP A 263 -12.02 -8.89 21.53
N ALA A 264 -13.12 -8.16 21.38
CA ALA A 264 -13.19 -6.76 21.79
C ALA A 264 -12.99 -6.59 23.31
N GLU A 265 -13.60 -7.45 24.11
CA GLU A 265 -13.41 -7.45 25.56
C GLU A 265 -11.97 -7.86 25.95
N MET A 266 -11.38 -8.83 25.26
CA MET A 266 -9.99 -9.23 25.48
C MET A 266 -9.02 -8.07 25.26
N ILE A 267 -9.20 -7.28 24.19
CA ILE A 267 -8.39 -6.07 23.94
C ILE A 267 -8.58 -5.05 25.05
N LYS A 268 -9.82 -4.77 25.46
CA LYS A 268 -10.12 -3.84 26.55
C LYS A 268 -9.50 -4.29 27.87
N GLN A 269 -9.59 -5.58 28.17
CA GLN A 269 -9.01 -6.15 29.38
C GLN A 269 -7.48 -6.08 29.39
N ALA A 270 -6.85 -6.38 28.23
CA ALA A 270 -5.41 -6.23 28.08
C ALA A 270 -4.96 -4.77 28.24
N GLN A 271 -5.72 -3.82 27.71
CA GLN A 271 -5.47 -2.38 27.92
C GLN A 271 -5.59 -1.97 29.39
N ARG A 272 -6.63 -2.44 30.10
CA ARG A 272 -6.79 -2.19 31.54
C ARG A 272 -5.63 -2.78 32.35
N THR A 273 -5.22 -3.99 32.00
CA THR A 273 -4.08 -4.64 32.66
C THR A 273 -2.78 -3.88 32.42
N ALA A 274 -2.57 -3.36 31.23
CA ALA A 274 -1.41 -2.55 30.89
C ALA A 274 -1.37 -1.23 31.68
N ILE A 275 -2.53 -0.57 31.82
CA ILE A 275 -2.66 0.64 32.66
C ILE A 275 -2.33 0.32 34.12
N MET A 276 -2.74 -0.86 34.63
CA MET A 276 -2.47 -1.29 36.01
C MET A 276 -1.02 -1.70 36.26
N ARG A 277 -0.20 -1.87 35.23
CA ARG A 277 1.25 -2.09 35.39
C ARG A 277 2.00 -0.83 35.79
N ASP A 278 1.45 0.36 35.54
CA ASP A 278 1.97 1.61 36.08
C ASP A 278 1.50 1.75 37.54
N PRO A 279 2.40 1.74 38.54
CA PRO A 279 2.02 1.81 39.95
C PRO A 279 1.21 3.07 40.27
N THR A 280 1.47 4.18 39.59
CA THR A 280 0.76 5.45 39.79
C THR A 280 -0.68 5.37 39.30
N MET A 281 -0.88 4.78 38.13
CA MET A 281 -2.21 4.60 37.52
C MET A 281 -3.00 3.51 38.28
N ALA A 282 -2.34 2.44 38.75
CA ALA A 282 -2.94 1.42 39.58
C ALA A 282 -3.43 2.01 40.92
N ALA A 283 -2.63 2.86 41.55
CA ALA A 283 -3.02 3.56 42.76
C ALA A 283 -4.22 4.49 42.55
N ALA A 284 -4.23 5.27 41.45
CA ALA A 284 -5.35 6.14 41.11
C ALA A 284 -6.64 5.34 40.85
N THR A 285 -6.55 4.18 40.21
CA THR A 285 -7.69 3.30 39.92
C THR A 285 -8.21 2.68 41.26
N LEU A 286 -7.33 2.29 42.16
CA LEU A 286 -7.69 1.78 43.47
C LEU A 286 -8.42 2.84 44.30
N VAL A 287 -7.90 4.06 44.33
CA VAL A 287 -8.55 5.20 45.01
C VAL A 287 -9.91 5.51 44.43
N GLY A 288 -10.05 5.49 43.10
CA GLY A 288 -11.34 5.66 42.39
C GLY A 288 -12.34 4.56 42.77
N ALA A 289 -11.93 3.30 42.71
CA ALA A 289 -12.77 2.17 43.11
C ALA A 289 -13.18 2.23 44.59
N GLN A 290 -12.27 2.68 45.46
CA GLN A 290 -12.56 2.89 46.86
C GLN A 290 -13.56 4.03 47.07
N ALA A 291 -13.44 5.13 46.37
CA ALA A 291 -14.40 6.24 46.42
C ALA A 291 -15.79 5.81 45.90
N ASP A 292 -15.87 5.03 44.83
CA ASP A 292 -17.12 4.49 44.32
C ASP A 292 -17.76 3.48 45.27
N ALA A 293 -16.96 2.62 45.90
CA ALA A 293 -17.45 1.71 46.96
C ALA A 293 -17.99 2.49 48.15
N MET A 294 -17.31 3.55 48.56
CA MET A 294 -17.78 4.45 49.65
C MET A 294 -19.09 5.14 49.25
N LYS A 295 -19.19 5.62 48.04
CA LYS A 295 -20.42 6.27 47.50
C LYS A 295 -21.59 5.30 47.46
N THR A 296 -21.35 4.07 47.03
CA THR A 296 -22.36 2.99 47.00
C THR A 296 -22.77 2.58 48.43
N ALA A 297 -21.82 2.48 49.34
CA ALA A 297 -22.08 2.20 50.76
C ALA A 297 -22.86 3.33 51.43
N ALA A 298 -22.55 4.60 51.13
CA ALA A 298 -23.27 5.75 51.66
C ALA A 298 -24.73 5.86 51.13
N GLY A 299 -25.00 5.29 49.94
CA GLY A 299 -26.36 5.19 49.38
C GLY A 299 -27.24 4.11 50.01
N ASN A 300 -26.66 3.15 50.79
CA ASN A 300 -27.37 2.06 51.45
C ASN A 300 -27.55 2.37 52.93
N SER A 301 -28.73 2.83 53.28
CA SER A 301 -29.11 3.27 54.67
C SER A 301 -29.08 2.18 55.75
N ALA A 302 -28.94 0.89 55.40
CA ALA A 302 -28.98 -0.23 56.36
C ALA A 302 -27.63 -0.93 56.62
N GLY A 303 -26.55 -0.58 55.93
CA GLY A 303 -25.26 -1.31 56.03
C GLY A 303 -24.00 -0.45 56.12
N ALA A 304 -24.11 0.85 56.02
CA ALA A 304 -22.99 1.76 55.84
C ALA A 304 -21.98 1.77 57.02
N MET A 305 -22.45 1.56 58.23
CA MET A 305 -21.60 1.70 59.41
C MET A 305 -20.77 0.44 59.72
N THR A 306 -21.31 -0.75 59.44
CA THR A 306 -20.63 -2.02 59.69
C THR A 306 -19.63 -2.37 58.60
N GLY A 307 -19.90 -1.99 57.33
CA GLY A 307 -19.00 -2.16 56.20
C GLY A 307 -17.75 -1.27 56.30
N PHE A 308 -17.93 -0.04 56.79
CA PHE A 308 -16.83 0.93 56.90
C PHE A 308 -15.83 0.54 58.02
N MET A 309 -16.31 0.04 59.18
CA MET A 309 -15.45 -0.46 60.22
C MET A 309 -14.69 -1.74 59.86
N GLY A 310 -15.35 -2.66 59.12
CA GLY A 310 -14.73 -3.90 58.64
C GLY A 310 -13.62 -3.68 57.61
N MET A 311 -13.83 -2.73 56.73
CA MET A 311 -12.88 -2.41 55.66
C MET A 311 -11.65 -1.63 56.17
N GLY A 312 -11.84 -0.76 57.18
CA GLY A 312 -10.74 -0.05 57.84
C GLY A 312 -9.82 -1.00 58.65
N MET A 313 -10.40 -2.00 59.32
CA MET A 313 -9.64 -3.03 60.01
C MET A 313 -8.94 -4.02 59.08
N ALA A 314 -9.55 -4.40 57.97
CA ALA A 314 -8.94 -5.30 56.99
C ALA A 314 -7.75 -4.64 56.25
N MET A 315 -7.81 -3.34 56.00
CA MET A 315 -6.70 -2.58 55.40
C MET A 315 -5.52 -2.40 56.36
N ASN A 316 -5.78 -2.39 57.66
CA ASN A 316 -4.73 -2.21 58.65
C ASN A 316 -4.11 -3.56 59.09
N ALA A 317 -4.81 -4.68 58.91
CA ALA A 317 -4.34 -6.02 59.28
C ALA A 317 -3.65 -6.78 58.15
N GLY A 318 -3.93 -6.44 56.89
CA GLY A 318 -3.27 -7.02 55.70
C GLY A 318 -2.06 -6.17 55.27
N GLY A 319 -0.95 -6.37 55.94
CA GLY A 319 0.27 -5.62 55.70
C GLY A 319 0.67 -5.58 54.24
N GLY A 320 0.56 -4.42 53.61
CA GLY A 320 1.50 -4.15 52.53
C GLY A 320 1.08 -3.48 51.25
N MET A 321 -0.18 -3.33 50.93
CA MET A 321 -0.51 -2.59 49.69
C MET A 321 -1.60 -1.53 49.92
N ASN A 322 -1.23 -0.39 50.46
CA ASN A 322 -2.12 0.77 50.42
C ASN A 322 -1.77 1.72 49.27
N ALA A 323 -2.68 2.59 48.90
CA ALA A 323 -2.49 3.52 47.77
C ALA A 323 -1.23 4.40 47.93
N GLN A 324 -0.86 4.73 49.17
CA GLN A 324 0.34 5.53 49.48
C GLN A 324 1.63 4.80 49.10
N ASN A 325 1.71 3.48 49.36
CA ASN A 325 2.86 2.67 48.98
C ASN A 325 2.96 2.51 47.46
N LEU A 326 1.83 2.40 46.77
CA LEU A 326 1.80 2.35 45.30
C LEU A 326 2.22 3.70 44.66
N PHE A 327 1.77 4.82 45.24
CA PHE A 327 2.24 6.15 44.78
C PHE A 327 3.74 6.34 45.07
N ALA A 328 4.24 5.90 46.19
CA ALA A 328 5.66 5.94 46.52
C ALA A 328 6.49 5.06 45.57
N MET A 329 6.01 3.86 45.21
CA MET A 329 6.63 3.00 44.21
C MET A 329 6.61 3.66 42.79
N GLY A 330 5.52 4.32 42.42
CA GLY A 330 5.43 5.06 41.15
C GLY A 330 6.41 6.20 41.06
N GLN A 331 6.58 6.97 42.14
CA GLN A 331 7.59 8.03 42.23
C GLN A 331 9.01 7.47 42.20
N GLN A 332 9.27 6.34 42.83
CA GLN A 332 10.58 5.66 42.78
C GLN A 332 10.86 5.14 41.36
N GLN A 333 9.86 4.63 40.67
CA GLN A 333 10.00 4.13 39.31
C GLN A 333 10.23 5.26 38.29
N GLN A 334 9.58 6.42 38.50
CA GLN A 334 9.84 7.62 37.71
C GLN A 334 11.24 8.19 37.97
N GLN A 335 11.70 8.15 39.22
CA GLN A 335 13.07 8.52 39.57
C GLN A 335 14.12 7.52 39.06
N ALA A 336 13.77 6.21 39.04
CA ALA A 336 14.62 5.18 38.47
C ALA A 336 14.67 5.24 36.93
N GLN A 337 13.61 5.70 36.26
CA GLN A 337 13.64 5.97 34.82
C GLN A 337 14.39 7.26 34.48
N GLN A 338 14.43 8.22 35.40
CA GLN A 338 15.34 9.39 35.29
C GLN A 338 16.78 9.06 35.71
N GLN A 339 16.97 7.95 36.44
CA GLN A 339 18.27 7.37 36.86
C GLN A 339 18.47 6.00 36.21
N ALA A 340 17.93 5.73 35.00
CA ALA A 340 18.44 4.63 34.21
C ALA A 340 19.96 4.81 34.18
N PRO A 341 20.74 3.77 34.52
CA PRO A 341 22.18 3.86 34.35
C PRO A 341 22.35 4.21 32.88
N ALA A 342 22.86 5.42 32.67
CA ALA A 342 23.36 5.78 31.38
C ALA A 342 24.17 4.57 30.92
N THR A 343 23.80 3.92 29.84
CA THR A 343 24.72 3.13 29.04
C THR A 343 26.04 3.88 29.14
N PRO A 344 27.17 3.23 29.48
CA PRO A 344 28.42 3.94 29.64
C PRO A 344 28.52 4.88 28.48
N ALA A 345 28.37 6.15 28.79
CA ALA A 345 28.37 7.21 27.81
C ALA A 345 29.67 6.98 27.03
N ALA A 346 29.54 6.88 25.71
CA ALA A 346 30.67 7.19 24.87
C ALA A 346 31.32 8.43 25.50
N PRO A 347 32.64 8.43 25.73
CA PRO A 347 33.31 9.39 26.60
C PRO A 347 32.78 10.78 26.26
N ALA A 348 32.36 11.48 27.29
CA ALA A 348 31.74 12.79 27.20
C ALA A 348 32.58 13.61 26.20
N ALA A 349 31.89 14.12 25.17
CA ALA A 349 32.54 14.97 24.18
C ALA A 349 33.26 16.06 24.97
N ASP A 350 34.59 16.02 24.98
CA ASP A 350 35.45 16.91 25.71
C ASP A 350 35.05 18.36 25.47
N GLY A 351 34.44 18.92 26.51
CA GLY A 351 34.19 20.34 26.53
C GLY A 351 35.55 21.04 26.43
N TRP A 352 35.78 21.87 25.40
CA TRP A 352 36.96 22.67 25.28
C TRP A 352 36.82 24.00 26.01
N LYS A 353 37.92 24.46 26.60
CA LYS A 353 37.93 25.82 27.22
C LYS A 353 38.25 26.86 26.15
N CYS A 354 37.31 27.78 26.01
CA CYS A 354 37.53 28.94 25.14
C CYS A 354 38.48 29.95 25.79
N ALA A 355 39.16 30.75 24.98
CA ALA A 355 40.05 31.82 25.44
C ALA A 355 39.30 32.85 26.34
N CYS A 356 38.01 32.94 26.27
CA CYS A 356 37.19 33.77 27.16
C CYS A 356 36.87 33.14 28.53
N GLY A 357 37.39 31.92 28.81
CA GLY A 357 37.21 31.22 30.08
C GLY A 357 35.97 30.31 30.14
N ALA A 358 35.11 30.34 29.16
CA ALA A 358 33.90 29.49 29.11
C ALA A 358 34.21 28.05 28.69
N THR A 359 33.58 27.05 29.33
CA THR A 359 33.63 25.65 28.90
C THR A 359 32.51 25.40 27.87
N VAL A 360 32.89 24.94 26.68
CA VAL A 360 31.98 24.81 25.54
C VAL A 360 31.98 23.40 25.01
N SER A 361 30.80 22.83 24.79
CA SER A 361 30.60 21.49 24.20
C SER A 361 30.40 21.52 22.67
N GLY A 362 30.22 22.70 22.08
CA GLY A 362 29.99 22.89 20.65
C GLY A 362 31.23 23.34 19.85
N ASN A 363 31.07 23.54 18.56
CA ASN A 363 32.16 24.00 17.66
C ASN A 363 32.44 25.49 17.76
N PHE A 364 31.56 26.27 18.40
CA PHE A 364 31.69 27.71 18.61
C PHE A 364 31.33 28.05 20.05
N CYS A 365 32.03 29.02 20.61
CA CYS A 365 31.71 29.55 21.93
C CYS A 365 30.50 30.48 21.85
N PRO A 366 29.40 30.21 22.61
CA PRO A 366 28.20 31.04 22.60
C PRO A 366 28.44 32.42 23.23
N ASN A 367 29.52 32.57 24.03
CA ASN A 367 29.79 33.81 24.75
C ASN A 367 30.65 34.81 23.94
N CYS A 368 31.56 34.33 23.08
CA CYS A 368 32.46 35.21 22.32
C CYS A 368 32.60 34.87 20.83
N GLY A 369 31.90 33.84 20.35
CA GLY A 369 31.96 33.39 18.93
C GLY A 369 33.27 32.67 18.53
N GLY A 370 34.18 32.43 19.47
CA GLY A 370 35.45 31.74 19.20
C GLY A 370 35.23 30.29 18.73
N LYS A 371 35.98 29.87 17.71
CA LYS A 371 35.94 28.50 17.18
C LYS A 371 36.75 27.55 18.07
N LYS A 372 36.29 26.30 18.15
CA LYS A 372 37.05 25.20 18.79
C LYS A 372 38.41 25.06 18.10
N PRO A 373 39.51 25.03 18.87
CA PRO A 373 40.85 24.77 18.31
C PRO A 373 40.84 23.39 17.62
N GLN A 374 41.17 23.36 16.34
CA GLN A 374 41.38 22.07 15.67
C GLN A 374 42.63 21.39 16.21
N PRO A 375 42.62 20.09 16.53
CA PRO A 375 43.81 19.39 16.89
C PRO A 375 44.80 19.46 15.74
N GLN A 376 45.98 19.95 16.02
CA GLN A 376 47.08 19.88 15.06
C GLN A 376 47.37 18.39 14.79
N PRO A 377 47.58 17.96 13.53
CA PRO A 377 47.94 16.60 13.23
C PRO A 377 49.23 16.25 13.99
N ALA A 378 49.21 15.09 14.65
CA ALA A 378 50.39 14.58 15.34
C ALA A 378 51.58 14.53 14.36
N ALA A 379 52.74 14.95 14.84
CA ALA A 379 53.96 14.93 14.02
C ALA A 379 54.17 13.49 13.49
N GLY A 380 54.12 13.30 12.15
CA GLY A 380 54.25 12.01 11.50
C GLY A 380 53.01 11.44 10.85
N ALA A 381 51.85 12.13 10.98
CA ALA A 381 50.63 11.72 10.28
C ALA A 381 50.68 12.15 8.80
N TRP A 382 50.34 11.23 7.90
CA TRP A 382 50.25 11.46 6.45
C TRP A 382 48.87 11.07 5.91
N LYS A 383 48.43 11.72 4.84
CA LYS A 383 47.17 11.47 4.20
C LYS A 383 47.30 10.46 3.06
N CYS A 384 46.65 9.34 3.15
CA CYS A 384 46.64 8.33 2.11
C CYS A 384 45.80 8.76 0.89
N LYS A 385 46.06 8.15 -0.27
CA LYS A 385 45.25 8.37 -1.50
C LYS A 385 43.78 7.99 -1.35
N CYS A 386 43.42 7.10 -0.41
CA CYS A 386 42.05 6.76 -0.07
C CYS A 386 41.33 7.82 0.80
N GLY A 387 42.07 8.88 1.22
CA GLY A 387 41.51 9.95 2.05
C GLY A 387 41.69 9.76 3.56
N ALA A 388 42.11 8.60 4.02
CA ALA A 388 42.33 8.29 5.44
C ALA A 388 43.66 8.91 5.95
N MET A 389 43.67 9.30 7.23
CA MET A 389 44.89 9.77 7.91
C MET A 389 45.59 8.56 8.57
N ALA A 390 46.86 8.36 8.26
CA ALA A 390 47.68 7.28 8.81
C ALA A 390 48.86 7.83 9.62
N THR A 391 49.17 7.16 10.72
CA THR A 391 50.32 7.49 11.62
C THR A 391 51.44 6.46 11.53
N GLY A 392 51.18 5.34 10.83
CA GLY A 392 52.15 4.24 10.64
C GLY A 392 52.74 4.20 9.24
N LYS A 393 53.52 3.15 8.96
CA LYS A 393 54.13 2.91 7.64
C LYS A 393 53.12 2.49 6.55
N PHE A 394 51.91 2.05 6.96
CA PHE A 394 50.85 1.57 6.08
C PHE A 394 49.51 2.22 6.44
N CYS A 395 48.64 2.35 5.47
CA CYS A 395 47.31 2.87 5.68
C CYS A 395 46.40 1.79 6.32
N PRO A 396 45.66 2.09 7.41
CA PRO A 396 44.79 1.10 8.05
C PRO A 396 43.55 0.68 7.21
N GLU A 397 43.20 1.49 6.20
CA GLU A 397 42.03 1.24 5.35
C GLU A 397 42.36 0.51 4.05
N CYS A 398 43.52 0.73 3.47
CA CYS A 398 43.85 0.17 2.15
C CYS A 398 45.23 -0.53 2.06
N GLY A 399 45.94 -0.64 3.18
CA GLY A 399 47.25 -1.34 3.26
C GLY A 399 48.49 -0.49 2.97
#